data_b817f26db02df8fb60d61f7ced3ceb53
#
_entry.id   b817f26db02df8fb60d61f7ced3ceb53
#
_cell.length_a   1.000
_cell.length_b   1.000
_cell.length_c   1.000
_cell.angle_alpha   90.00
_cell.angle_beta   90.00
_cell.angle_gamma   90.00
#
_symmetry.space_group_name_H-M   'P 1'
#
loop_
_entity.id
_entity.type
_entity.pdbx_description
1 polymer ?
#
loop_
_entity_poly.entity_id
_entity_poly.type
_entity_poly.pdbx_seq_one_letter_code
_entity_poly.pdbx_strand_id
1 'polypeptide(L)'
;MTASTPPPEPSSGCGGAATLPEGLSEAARAFAAGPHRFVIGGERPEAADGRTFETRDPATGRTIADVPYAGAQDVDRAVRTAREAFEDGRWSKLAAAERTRAMLAFADVVEAHLDELAELESLDNGKPVRLARRVDVPLTAAHLRYFAGWPTRINGEVLPVAQPNMHCYTRKEPVGVAAQIIPWNFPLLMAAWKVAPALAAGCTIVLKPAEQTPLTALRFGELALEAGIPEGVLNVITGDGETGAALVDHAEVDKIAFTGSTVVGREIGEKAGRALKRVTLELGGKSPNIILPDADLDVAVKGAYQAIYYNTGQACNAGSRLFVHRDQYDEVMSGLAEAAAKARLGPGLDESTQMGPLISAEQEERVRSYIESGRSEGAELVTGGNARDGEGWFVEPTLFSATDDNLTIAREEIFGPVLVALPYDSIEEVARRANDTEYGLAAGLWTRDIATAHKLAALLRAGDIWINTWSAGDPAAPFGGFKASGVGREHGREGLEAYLENKTVWVNLD
;
A
#
# COMPACT_ATOMS: atom_id res chain seq x y z
N MET A 1 20.35 -17.21 -7.49
CA MET A 1 19.60 -18.46 -7.30
C MET A 1 19.41 -18.62 -5.81
N THR A 2 18.39 -18.03 -5.24
CA THR A 2 17.99 -18.25 -3.85
C THR A 2 16.82 -19.21 -3.89
N ALA A 3 17.00 -20.36 -3.24
CA ALA A 3 16.02 -21.42 -3.16
C ALA A 3 14.74 -20.91 -2.48
N SER A 4 13.61 -21.11 -3.14
CA SER A 4 12.29 -20.94 -2.53
C SER A 4 12.15 -21.94 -1.40
N THR A 5 11.91 -21.44 -0.19
CA THR A 5 11.50 -22.25 0.96
C THR A 5 10.16 -22.93 0.61
N PRO A 6 9.99 -24.23 0.88
CA PRO A 6 8.72 -24.88 0.64
C PRO A 6 7.62 -24.29 1.53
N PRO A 7 6.36 -24.27 1.07
CA PRO A 7 5.23 -23.79 1.87
C PRO A 7 5.08 -24.64 3.14
N PRO A 8 4.60 -24.04 4.25
CA PRO A 8 4.34 -24.79 5.48
C PRO A 8 3.29 -25.88 5.20
N GLU A 9 3.54 -27.07 5.74
CA GLU A 9 2.60 -28.19 5.64
C GLU A 9 1.24 -27.82 6.29
N PRO A 10 0.12 -28.27 5.74
CA PRO A 10 -1.19 -27.99 6.28
C PRO A 10 -1.31 -28.61 7.67
N SER A 11 -1.47 -27.76 8.69
CA SER A 11 -1.72 -28.22 10.06
C SER A 11 -3.12 -28.85 10.14
N SER A 12 -3.17 -30.13 10.50
CA SER A 12 -4.41 -30.79 10.89
C SER A 12 -4.86 -30.20 12.26
N GLY A 13 -5.80 -29.26 12.22
CA GLY A 13 -6.22 -28.48 13.36
C GLY A 13 -6.84 -29.30 14.49
N CYS A 14 -6.37 -29.03 15.70
CA CYS A 14 -7.19 -29.12 16.92
C CYS A 14 -7.40 -27.68 17.38
N GLY A 15 -8.61 -27.14 17.15
CA GLY A 15 -8.98 -25.79 17.53
C GLY A 15 -8.94 -25.57 19.04
N GLY A 16 -7.83 -24.99 19.53
CA GLY A 16 -7.86 -24.21 20.75
C GLY A 16 -8.46 -22.86 20.42
N ALA A 17 -9.49 -22.43 21.17
CA ALA A 17 -10.06 -21.10 20.98
C ALA A 17 -8.94 -20.07 21.07
N ALA A 18 -8.69 -19.31 19.99
CA ALA A 18 -7.69 -18.27 19.94
C ALA A 18 -8.00 -17.24 21.04
N THR A 19 -7.05 -17.02 21.95
CA THR A 19 -7.23 -16.00 22.99
C THR A 19 -6.87 -14.65 22.36
N LEU A 20 -7.91 -13.95 21.87
CA LEU A 20 -7.74 -12.60 21.32
C LEU A 20 -7.28 -11.63 22.42
N PRO A 21 -6.40 -10.64 22.08
CA PRO A 21 -5.88 -9.69 23.04
C PRO A 21 -6.98 -8.83 23.66
N GLU A 22 -6.67 -8.26 24.82
CA GLU A 22 -7.49 -7.22 25.44
C GLU A 22 -7.45 -5.94 24.60
N GLY A 23 -8.43 -5.05 24.74
CA GLY A 23 -8.49 -3.77 24.03
C GLY A 23 -9.30 -3.78 22.74
N LEU A 24 -9.82 -4.93 22.29
CA LEU A 24 -10.77 -5.01 21.19
C LEU A 24 -12.19 -4.68 21.65
N SER A 25 -12.91 -3.86 20.89
CA SER A 25 -14.35 -3.68 21.02
C SER A 25 -15.10 -5.03 20.81
N GLU A 26 -16.36 -5.08 21.20
CA GLU A 26 -17.20 -6.27 20.98
C GLU A 26 -17.31 -6.60 19.48
N ALA A 27 -17.47 -5.58 18.63
CA ALA A 27 -17.58 -5.74 17.18
C ALA A 27 -16.28 -6.30 16.56
N ALA A 28 -15.13 -5.70 16.86
CA ALA A 28 -13.84 -6.17 16.35
C ALA A 28 -13.52 -7.59 16.87
N ARG A 29 -13.79 -7.86 18.14
CA ARG A 29 -13.61 -9.20 18.72
C ARG A 29 -14.49 -10.25 18.08
N ALA A 30 -15.77 -9.93 17.83
CA ALA A 30 -16.69 -10.85 17.18
C ALA A 30 -16.27 -11.14 15.75
N PHE A 31 -15.83 -10.12 15.00
CA PHE A 31 -15.34 -10.31 13.66
C PHE A 31 -14.02 -11.11 13.65
N ALA A 32 -13.03 -10.74 14.46
CA ALA A 32 -11.75 -11.43 14.54
C ALA A 32 -11.87 -12.90 14.92
N ALA A 33 -12.85 -13.26 15.76
CA ALA A 33 -13.09 -14.65 16.16
C ALA A 33 -13.64 -15.53 15.01
N GLY A 34 -14.12 -14.92 13.91
CA GLY A 34 -14.65 -15.65 12.76
C GLY A 34 -16.02 -16.32 12.99
N PRO A 35 -16.41 -17.25 12.13
CA PRO A 35 -15.67 -17.83 11.01
C PRO A 35 -15.49 -16.86 9.82
N HIS A 36 -14.30 -16.85 9.23
CA HIS A 36 -14.03 -16.04 8.05
C HIS A 36 -14.41 -16.79 6.76
N ARG A 37 -14.87 -16.02 5.78
CA ARG A 37 -15.32 -16.50 4.48
C ARG A 37 -14.96 -15.50 3.40
N PHE A 38 -14.85 -15.95 2.15
CA PHE A 38 -14.74 -15.04 1.02
C PHE A 38 -15.98 -14.14 0.91
N VAL A 39 -15.87 -13.07 0.15
CA VAL A 39 -17.02 -12.28 -0.30
C VAL A 39 -17.08 -12.42 -1.81
N ILE A 40 -18.00 -13.23 -2.33
CA ILE A 40 -18.14 -13.49 -3.77
C ILE A 40 -19.62 -13.44 -4.14
N GLY A 41 -20.01 -12.52 -5.01
CA GLY A 41 -21.38 -12.43 -5.53
C GLY A 41 -22.45 -12.18 -4.46
N GLY A 42 -22.11 -11.51 -3.35
CA GLY A 42 -23.00 -11.33 -2.21
C GLY A 42 -23.07 -12.52 -1.25
N GLU A 43 -22.48 -13.65 -1.62
CA GLU A 43 -22.39 -14.83 -0.78
C GLU A 43 -21.11 -14.84 0.06
N ARG A 44 -21.10 -15.71 1.08
CA ARG A 44 -19.98 -15.95 1.99
C ARG A 44 -19.50 -17.41 1.91
N PRO A 45 -18.90 -17.83 0.77
CA PRO A 45 -18.43 -19.21 0.63
C PRO A 45 -17.14 -19.47 1.42
N GLU A 46 -16.98 -20.71 1.84
CA GLU A 46 -15.70 -21.29 2.23
C GLU A 46 -14.85 -21.58 0.99
N ALA A 47 -13.56 -21.91 1.17
CA ALA A 47 -12.73 -22.41 0.09
C ALA A 47 -13.33 -23.71 -0.49
N ALA A 48 -13.32 -23.87 -1.81
CA ALA A 48 -13.93 -25.01 -2.49
C ALA A 48 -13.31 -26.36 -2.09
N ASP A 49 -12.04 -26.35 -1.71
CA ASP A 49 -11.29 -27.53 -1.22
C ASP A 49 -11.18 -27.57 0.32
N GLY A 50 -11.79 -26.62 1.01
CA GLY A 50 -11.81 -26.52 2.48
C GLY A 50 -10.49 -26.06 3.08
N ARG A 51 -9.49 -25.66 2.29
CA ARG A 51 -8.20 -25.15 2.82
C ARG A 51 -8.37 -23.83 3.55
N THR A 52 -7.60 -23.67 4.62
CA THR A 52 -7.44 -22.42 5.36
C THR A 52 -5.96 -22.13 5.60
N PHE A 53 -5.67 -20.93 6.03
CA PHE A 53 -4.37 -20.51 6.55
C PHE A 53 -4.57 -19.64 7.79
N GLU A 54 -3.57 -19.59 8.64
CA GLU A 54 -3.62 -18.80 9.87
C GLU A 54 -3.21 -17.36 9.63
N THR A 55 -4.00 -16.38 10.11
CA THR A 55 -3.52 -15.01 10.32
C THR A 55 -3.06 -14.85 11.77
N ARG A 56 -2.00 -14.05 12.00
CA ARG A 56 -1.32 -13.96 13.29
C ARG A 56 -1.21 -12.52 13.76
N ASP A 57 -1.30 -12.34 15.07
CA ASP A 57 -0.98 -11.08 15.74
C ASP A 57 0.54 -10.88 15.76
N PRO A 58 1.10 -9.86 15.08
CA PRO A 58 2.54 -9.62 15.04
C PRO A 58 3.15 -9.28 16.42
N ALA A 59 2.33 -8.78 17.35
CA ALA A 59 2.79 -8.41 18.68
C ALA A 59 3.06 -9.63 19.58
N THR A 60 2.47 -10.78 19.26
CA THR A 60 2.57 -12.00 20.08
C THR A 60 3.01 -13.22 19.27
N GLY A 61 2.91 -13.18 17.94
CA GLY A 61 3.09 -14.33 17.06
C GLY A 61 1.95 -15.36 17.13
N ARG A 62 0.92 -15.12 17.95
CA ARG A 62 -0.20 -16.06 18.16
C ARG A 62 -1.19 -15.97 17.01
N THR A 63 -1.80 -17.11 16.71
CA THR A 63 -2.88 -17.18 15.71
C THR A 63 -4.09 -16.38 16.18
N ILE A 64 -4.61 -15.50 15.30
CA ILE A 64 -5.87 -14.77 15.50
C ILE A 64 -7.03 -15.65 15.05
N ALA A 65 -6.97 -16.15 13.82
CA ALA A 65 -8.02 -16.95 13.20
C ALA A 65 -7.50 -17.76 12.01
N ASP A 66 -8.31 -18.76 11.62
CA ASP A 66 -8.20 -19.42 10.32
C ASP A 66 -8.99 -18.65 9.26
N VAL A 67 -8.37 -18.42 8.11
CA VAL A 67 -8.94 -17.67 6.99
C VAL A 67 -8.97 -18.58 5.76
N PRO A 68 -10.03 -18.58 4.94
CA PRO A 68 -10.13 -19.46 3.78
C PRO A 68 -9.01 -19.17 2.76
N TYR A 69 -8.46 -20.24 2.17
CA TYR A 69 -7.42 -20.18 1.14
C TYR A 69 -8.03 -20.43 -0.25
N ALA A 70 -8.02 -19.39 -1.10
CA ALA A 70 -8.58 -19.50 -2.44
C ALA A 70 -7.65 -20.28 -3.39
N GLY A 71 -8.11 -21.44 -3.81
CA GLY A 71 -7.52 -22.18 -4.90
C GLY A 71 -7.96 -21.68 -6.29
N ALA A 72 -7.48 -22.34 -7.35
CA ALA A 72 -7.82 -21.96 -8.73
C ALA A 72 -9.34 -21.94 -8.99
N GLN A 73 -10.11 -22.84 -8.38
CA GLN A 73 -11.57 -22.88 -8.51
C GLN A 73 -12.26 -21.67 -7.89
N ASP A 74 -11.77 -21.20 -6.73
CA ASP A 74 -12.31 -20.01 -6.06
C ASP A 74 -11.97 -18.75 -6.82
N VAL A 75 -10.75 -18.67 -7.37
CA VAL A 75 -10.32 -17.57 -8.25
C VAL A 75 -11.21 -17.51 -9.50
N ASP A 76 -11.43 -18.66 -10.18
CA ASP A 76 -12.31 -18.74 -11.36
C ASP A 76 -13.75 -18.28 -11.00
N ARG A 77 -14.29 -18.77 -9.88
CA ARG A 77 -15.60 -18.34 -9.37
C ARG A 77 -15.67 -16.84 -9.16
N ALA A 78 -14.70 -16.24 -8.46
CA ALA A 78 -14.68 -14.81 -8.15
C ALA A 78 -14.58 -13.96 -9.43
N VAL A 79 -13.70 -14.35 -10.37
CA VAL A 79 -13.51 -13.60 -11.63
C VAL A 79 -14.74 -13.73 -12.52
N ARG A 80 -15.33 -14.91 -12.66
CA ARG A 80 -16.59 -15.09 -13.46
C ARG A 80 -17.75 -14.31 -12.85
N THR A 81 -17.89 -14.31 -11.52
CA THR A 81 -18.91 -13.49 -10.84
C THR A 81 -18.69 -12.00 -11.12
N ALA A 82 -17.44 -11.51 -11.09
CA ALA A 82 -17.13 -10.14 -11.46
C ALA A 82 -17.43 -9.87 -12.96
N ARG A 83 -17.12 -10.84 -13.86
CA ARG A 83 -17.41 -10.73 -15.29
C ARG A 83 -18.91 -10.64 -15.56
N GLU A 84 -19.70 -11.51 -14.98
CA GLU A 84 -21.17 -11.48 -15.08
C GLU A 84 -21.73 -10.13 -14.61
N ALA A 85 -21.28 -9.63 -13.45
CA ALA A 85 -21.72 -8.33 -12.93
C ALA A 85 -21.29 -7.15 -13.83
N PHE A 86 -20.18 -7.25 -14.54
CA PHE A 86 -19.75 -6.27 -15.52
C PHE A 86 -20.63 -6.31 -16.80
N GLU A 87 -20.87 -7.48 -17.35
CA GLU A 87 -21.55 -7.67 -18.63
C GLU A 87 -23.06 -7.35 -18.54
N ASP A 88 -23.73 -7.75 -17.46
CA ASP A 88 -25.15 -7.40 -17.27
C ASP A 88 -25.33 -5.90 -17.00
N GLY A 89 -24.26 -5.24 -16.58
CA GLY A 89 -24.22 -3.80 -16.44
C GLY A 89 -24.84 -3.27 -15.14
N ARG A 90 -25.08 -4.13 -14.13
CA ARG A 90 -25.64 -3.72 -12.84
C ARG A 90 -24.85 -2.62 -12.14
N TRP A 91 -23.57 -2.43 -12.54
CA TRP A 91 -22.71 -1.34 -12.09
C TRP A 91 -22.24 -0.43 -13.24
N SER A 92 -21.67 -1.00 -14.32
CA SER A 92 -21.10 -0.25 -15.43
C SER A 92 -22.13 0.61 -16.18
N LYS A 93 -23.37 0.15 -16.26
CA LYS A 93 -24.48 0.86 -16.92
C LYS A 93 -25.39 1.64 -15.95
N LEU A 94 -25.10 1.57 -14.63
CA LEU A 94 -25.83 2.36 -13.64
C LEU A 94 -25.60 3.85 -13.92
N ALA A 95 -26.64 4.68 -13.75
CA ALA A 95 -26.49 6.11 -13.94
C ALA A 95 -25.37 6.69 -13.07
N ALA A 96 -24.56 7.60 -13.61
CA ALA A 96 -23.40 8.16 -12.93
C ALA A 96 -23.73 8.71 -11.52
N ALA A 97 -24.88 9.40 -11.38
CA ALA A 97 -25.34 9.91 -10.09
C ALA A 97 -25.71 8.81 -9.09
N GLU A 98 -26.12 7.63 -9.55
CA GLU A 98 -26.44 6.50 -8.69
C GLU A 98 -25.17 5.82 -8.19
N ARG A 99 -24.15 5.66 -9.07
CA ARG A 99 -22.80 5.20 -8.64
C ARG A 99 -22.21 6.14 -7.59
N THR A 100 -22.28 7.46 -7.83
CA THR A 100 -21.86 8.48 -6.85
C THR A 100 -22.55 8.27 -5.49
N ARG A 101 -23.87 8.09 -5.47
CA ARG A 101 -24.61 7.87 -4.22
C ARG A 101 -24.20 6.61 -3.49
N ALA A 102 -24.06 5.50 -4.20
CA ALA A 102 -23.63 4.23 -3.62
C ALA A 102 -22.19 4.32 -3.04
N MET A 103 -21.27 4.97 -3.75
CA MET A 103 -19.89 5.16 -3.25
C MET A 103 -19.84 6.10 -2.04
N LEU A 104 -20.68 7.15 -1.97
CA LEU A 104 -20.79 8.00 -0.78
C LEU A 104 -21.35 7.23 0.41
N ALA A 105 -22.41 6.43 0.20
CA ALA A 105 -22.94 5.55 1.23
C ALA A 105 -21.89 4.56 1.75
N PHE A 106 -21.04 4.02 0.85
CA PHE A 106 -19.94 3.14 1.25
C PHE A 106 -18.92 3.88 2.12
N ALA A 107 -18.56 5.11 1.80
CA ALA A 107 -17.68 5.94 2.64
C ALA A 107 -18.31 6.19 4.02
N ASP A 108 -19.63 6.46 4.09
CA ASP A 108 -20.34 6.68 5.35
C ASP A 108 -20.36 5.41 6.22
N VAL A 109 -20.57 4.24 5.60
CA VAL A 109 -20.53 2.95 6.31
C VAL A 109 -19.12 2.67 6.84
N VAL A 110 -18.05 2.94 6.07
CA VAL A 110 -16.67 2.79 6.54
C VAL A 110 -16.39 3.69 7.75
N GLU A 111 -16.83 4.94 7.73
CA GLU A 111 -16.66 5.84 8.88
C GLU A 111 -17.48 5.42 10.10
N ALA A 112 -18.68 4.87 9.89
CA ALA A 112 -19.49 4.35 10.99
C ALA A 112 -18.84 3.17 11.72
N HIS A 113 -17.93 2.44 11.04
CA HIS A 113 -17.17 1.31 11.59
C HIS A 113 -15.71 1.67 11.93
N LEU A 114 -15.42 2.96 12.20
CA LEU A 114 -14.07 3.47 12.39
C LEU A 114 -13.27 2.69 13.44
N ASP A 115 -13.84 2.51 14.65
CA ASP A 115 -13.13 1.85 15.74
C ASP A 115 -12.93 0.35 15.45
N GLU A 116 -13.95 -0.35 14.96
CA GLU A 116 -13.87 -1.75 14.54
C GLU A 116 -12.74 -1.96 13.52
N LEU A 117 -12.73 -1.17 12.45
CA LEU A 117 -11.73 -1.28 11.38
C LEU A 117 -10.32 -0.92 11.86
N ALA A 118 -10.18 0.11 12.70
CA ALA A 118 -8.88 0.50 13.25
C ALA A 118 -8.30 -0.58 14.18
N GLU A 119 -9.12 -1.23 14.98
CA GLU A 119 -8.72 -2.32 15.86
C GLU A 119 -8.35 -3.58 15.08
N LEU A 120 -9.13 -3.94 14.05
CA LEU A 120 -8.79 -5.05 13.14
C LEU A 120 -7.49 -4.79 12.38
N GLU A 121 -7.31 -3.56 11.85
CA GLU A 121 -6.08 -3.14 11.18
C GLU A 121 -4.86 -3.24 12.11
N SER A 122 -5.02 -2.84 13.38
CA SER A 122 -3.96 -2.95 14.39
C SER A 122 -3.66 -4.39 14.77
N LEU A 123 -4.68 -5.24 14.81
CA LEU A 123 -4.58 -6.63 15.26
C LEU A 123 -3.73 -7.49 14.32
N ASP A 124 -4.00 -7.46 13.02
CA ASP A 124 -3.29 -8.31 12.05
C ASP A 124 -2.07 -7.65 11.40
N ASN A 125 -1.99 -6.30 11.42
CA ASN A 125 -0.82 -5.58 10.91
C ASN A 125 0.20 -5.23 12.01
N GLY A 126 -0.24 -5.04 13.25
CA GLY A 126 0.62 -4.64 14.37
C GLY A 126 0.85 -3.13 14.54
N LYS A 127 0.38 -2.27 13.61
CA LYS A 127 0.53 -0.81 13.75
C LYS A 127 -0.21 -0.27 14.97
N PRO A 128 0.24 0.85 15.57
CA PRO A 128 -0.48 1.48 16.67
C PRO A 128 -1.92 1.86 16.29
N VAL A 129 -2.90 1.38 17.04
CA VAL A 129 -4.36 1.57 16.79
C VAL A 129 -4.73 3.04 16.63
N ARG A 130 -4.05 3.94 17.36
CA ARG A 130 -4.24 5.38 17.22
C ARG A 130 -3.89 5.91 15.82
N LEU A 131 -2.95 5.27 15.10
CA LEU A 131 -2.61 5.63 13.72
C LEU A 131 -3.70 5.11 12.76
N ALA A 132 -4.12 3.87 12.89
CA ALA A 132 -5.22 3.32 12.10
C ALA A 132 -6.49 4.17 12.27
N ARG A 133 -6.84 4.54 13.52
CA ARG A 133 -8.02 5.36 13.85
C ARG A 133 -7.94 6.79 13.32
N ARG A 134 -6.75 7.43 13.31
CA ARG A 134 -6.58 8.83 12.91
C ARG A 134 -6.20 9.02 11.43
N VAL A 135 -5.65 7.98 10.80
CA VAL A 135 -5.09 8.08 9.45
C VAL A 135 -5.74 7.08 8.51
N ASP A 136 -5.58 5.76 8.74
CA ASP A 136 -5.91 4.76 7.73
C ASP A 136 -7.42 4.69 7.43
N VAL A 137 -8.27 4.59 8.46
CA VAL A 137 -9.72 4.53 8.27
C VAL A 137 -10.29 5.85 7.72
N PRO A 138 -9.95 7.03 8.28
CA PRO A 138 -10.41 8.31 7.72
C PRO A 138 -9.95 8.53 6.27
N LEU A 139 -8.71 8.20 5.93
CA LEU A 139 -8.24 8.31 4.54
C LEU A 139 -8.92 7.31 3.61
N THR A 140 -9.27 6.11 4.08
CA THR A 140 -10.08 5.14 3.33
C THR A 140 -11.41 5.75 2.92
N ALA A 141 -12.14 6.33 3.86
CA ALA A 141 -13.40 7.02 3.58
C ALA A 141 -13.22 8.25 2.67
N ALA A 142 -12.14 9.01 2.87
CA ALA A 142 -11.81 10.16 2.03
C ALA A 142 -11.54 9.76 0.57
N HIS A 143 -10.85 8.63 0.31
CA HIS A 143 -10.65 8.09 -1.04
C HIS A 143 -11.97 7.72 -1.70
N LEU A 144 -12.85 7.01 -0.99
CA LEU A 144 -14.17 6.68 -1.50
C LEU A 144 -14.97 7.94 -1.86
N ARG A 145 -14.95 8.98 -1.00
CA ARG A 145 -15.64 10.25 -1.26
C ARG A 145 -15.05 11.03 -2.43
N TYR A 146 -13.72 11.11 -2.52
CA TYR A 146 -13.06 11.79 -3.62
C TYR A 146 -13.44 11.15 -4.97
N PHE A 147 -13.29 9.83 -5.07
CA PHE A 147 -13.61 9.12 -6.30
C PHE A 147 -15.12 9.05 -6.58
N ALA A 148 -15.99 9.12 -5.58
CA ALA A 148 -17.43 9.26 -5.77
C ALA A 148 -17.83 10.53 -6.55
N GLY A 149 -16.98 11.55 -6.55
CA GLY A 149 -17.17 12.75 -7.35
C GLY A 149 -16.90 12.59 -8.85
N TRP A 150 -16.27 11.50 -9.28
CA TRP A 150 -15.82 11.33 -10.66
C TRP A 150 -16.85 10.74 -11.63
N PRO A 151 -17.77 9.83 -11.28
CA PRO A 151 -18.69 9.23 -12.27
C PRO A 151 -19.40 10.24 -13.15
N THR A 152 -19.80 11.39 -12.60
CA THR A 152 -20.46 12.47 -13.33
C THR A 152 -19.51 13.40 -14.08
N ARG A 153 -18.18 13.17 -14.00
CA ARG A 153 -17.12 14.00 -14.61
C ARG A 153 -16.27 13.23 -15.60
N ILE A 154 -16.58 11.96 -15.87
CA ILE A 154 -15.92 11.15 -16.89
C ILE A 154 -16.45 11.58 -18.25
N ASN A 155 -15.75 12.51 -18.91
CA ASN A 155 -16.16 13.13 -20.16
C ASN A 155 -15.34 12.59 -21.34
N GLY A 156 -15.97 12.57 -22.54
CA GLY A 156 -15.28 12.49 -23.80
C GLY A 156 -15.12 13.87 -24.44
N GLU A 157 -14.54 13.90 -25.61
CA GLU A 157 -14.23 15.11 -26.39
C GLU A 157 -14.85 15.04 -27.77
N VAL A 158 -15.27 16.17 -28.31
CA VAL A 158 -15.61 16.31 -29.73
C VAL A 158 -14.35 16.75 -30.47
N LEU A 159 -13.92 15.95 -31.46
CA LEU A 159 -12.66 16.16 -32.18
C LEU A 159 -12.88 16.94 -33.48
N PRO A 160 -12.14 18.02 -33.74
CA PRO A 160 -12.16 18.70 -35.02
C PRO A 160 -11.36 17.85 -36.04
N VAL A 161 -12.05 17.11 -36.89
CA VAL A 161 -11.46 16.25 -37.91
C VAL A 161 -11.45 16.91 -39.27
N ALA A 162 -10.48 16.55 -40.14
CA ALA A 162 -10.30 17.15 -41.46
C ALA A 162 -11.34 16.71 -42.48
N GLN A 163 -11.98 15.55 -42.28
CA GLN A 163 -12.99 15.05 -43.22
C GLN A 163 -14.26 15.89 -43.13
N PRO A 164 -14.80 16.40 -44.25
CA PRO A 164 -16.08 17.10 -44.25
C PRO A 164 -17.22 16.13 -43.86
N ASN A 165 -18.31 16.66 -43.35
CA ASN A 165 -19.52 15.94 -43.00
C ASN A 165 -19.30 14.79 -41.98
N MET A 166 -18.22 14.85 -41.18
CA MET A 166 -17.97 13.87 -40.09
C MET A 166 -18.13 14.53 -38.73
N HIS A 167 -18.90 13.85 -37.87
CA HIS A 167 -18.92 14.13 -36.43
C HIS A 167 -18.08 13.07 -35.71
N CYS A 168 -16.98 13.48 -35.09
CA CYS A 168 -16.06 12.59 -34.38
C CYS A 168 -16.02 12.97 -32.90
N TYR A 169 -16.20 11.95 -32.04
CA TYR A 169 -16.11 12.16 -30.60
C TYR A 169 -15.47 10.94 -29.89
N THR A 170 -14.95 11.17 -28.70
CA THR A 170 -14.48 10.11 -27.85
C THR A 170 -15.45 9.80 -26.71
N ARG A 171 -15.40 8.58 -26.22
CA ARG A 171 -16.06 8.12 -24.99
C ARG A 171 -15.02 7.43 -24.12
N LYS A 172 -15.13 7.59 -22.81
CA LYS A 172 -14.39 6.80 -21.83
C LYS A 172 -15.30 5.69 -21.32
N GLU A 173 -14.81 4.46 -21.39
CA GLU A 173 -15.53 3.27 -20.94
C GLU A 173 -14.68 2.52 -19.89
N PRO A 174 -15.28 1.82 -18.90
CA PRO A 174 -14.52 1.02 -17.95
C PRO A 174 -13.75 -0.10 -18.66
N VAL A 175 -12.54 -0.41 -18.17
CA VAL A 175 -11.69 -1.45 -18.77
C VAL A 175 -12.29 -2.86 -18.63
N GLY A 176 -13.11 -3.12 -17.62
CA GLY A 176 -13.71 -4.43 -17.36
C GLY A 176 -13.51 -4.93 -15.94
N VAL A 177 -13.05 -6.18 -15.80
CA VAL A 177 -12.72 -6.82 -14.53
C VAL A 177 -11.31 -6.46 -14.08
N ALA A 178 -11.18 -5.86 -12.89
CA ALA A 178 -9.92 -5.48 -12.30
C ALA A 178 -9.51 -6.47 -11.19
N ALA A 179 -8.37 -7.14 -11.38
CA ALA A 179 -7.69 -7.87 -10.33
C ALA A 179 -6.85 -6.90 -9.50
N GLN A 180 -7.10 -6.83 -8.21
CA GLN A 180 -6.42 -5.92 -7.29
C GLN A 180 -5.72 -6.71 -6.19
N ILE A 181 -4.38 -6.61 -6.14
CA ILE A 181 -3.54 -7.32 -5.18
C ILE A 181 -2.85 -6.28 -4.33
N ILE A 182 -3.08 -6.32 -3.02
CA ILE A 182 -2.63 -5.31 -2.07
C ILE A 182 -1.65 -5.88 -1.05
N PRO A 183 -0.71 -5.06 -0.56
CA PRO A 183 0.28 -5.45 0.43
C PRO A 183 -0.29 -5.40 1.85
N TRP A 184 0.53 -5.86 2.79
CA TRP A 184 0.18 -5.97 4.19
C TRP A 184 0.44 -4.70 5.04
N ASN A 185 1.17 -3.69 4.53
CA ASN A 185 1.62 -2.57 5.37
C ASN A 185 0.55 -1.50 5.65
N PHE A 186 -0.40 -1.31 4.74
CA PHE A 186 -1.59 -0.46 4.90
C PHE A 186 -2.82 -1.17 4.31
N PRO A 187 -3.28 -2.28 4.89
CA PRO A 187 -4.24 -3.18 4.27
C PRO A 187 -5.51 -2.49 3.80
N LEU A 188 -6.22 -1.82 4.70
CA LEU A 188 -7.49 -1.15 4.41
C LEU A 188 -7.30 0.04 3.45
N LEU A 189 -6.29 0.85 3.69
CA LEU A 189 -6.02 2.03 2.87
C LEU A 189 -5.63 1.65 1.44
N MET A 190 -4.78 0.63 1.25
CA MET A 190 -4.40 0.12 -0.07
C MET A 190 -5.58 -0.53 -0.81
N ALA A 191 -6.51 -1.13 -0.10
CA ALA A 191 -7.77 -1.59 -0.69
C ALA A 191 -8.56 -0.39 -1.27
N ALA A 192 -8.73 0.68 -0.50
CA ALA A 192 -9.46 1.86 -0.95
C ALA A 192 -8.77 2.58 -2.13
N TRP A 193 -7.43 2.65 -2.15
CA TRP A 193 -6.67 3.26 -3.25
C TRP A 193 -7.01 2.63 -4.61
N LYS A 194 -7.25 1.33 -4.62
CA LYS A 194 -7.54 0.56 -5.84
C LYS A 194 -9.03 0.41 -6.11
N VAL A 195 -9.82 0.15 -5.06
CA VAL A 195 -11.27 -0.09 -5.19
C VAL A 195 -12.01 1.19 -5.57
N ALA A 196 -11.69 2.33 -4.96
CA ALA A 196 -12.42 3.57 -5.18
C ALA A 196 -12.36 4.07 -6.64
N PRO A 197 -11.18 4.20 -7.30
CA PRO A 197 -11.12 4.59 -8.72
C PRO A 197 -11.76 3.56 -9.65
N ALA A 198 -11.62 2.26 -9.37
CA ALA A 198 -12.24 1.20 -10.16
C ALA A 198 -13.77 1.27 -10.12
N LEU A 199 -14.35 1.47 -8.92
CA LEU A 199 -15.79 1.68 -8.76
C LEU A 199 -16.26 2.94 -9.50
N ALA A 200 -15.53 4.06 -9.36
CA ALA A 200 -15.87 5.31 -10.05
C ALA A 200 -15.85 5.15 -11.57
N ALA A 201 -14.89 4.42 -12.12
CA ALA A 201 -14.82 4.10 -13.54
C ALA A 201 -15.98 3.22 -14.03
N GLY A 202 -16.54 2.38 -13.15
CA GLY A 202 -17.58 1.41 -13.49
C GLY A 202 -17.07 -0.01 -13.71
N CYS A 203 -15.84 -0.31 -13.27
CA CYS A 203 -15.25 -1.64 -13.28
C CYS A 203 -15.87 -2.54 -12.20
N THR A 204 -15.71 -3.85 -12.38
CA THR A 204 -15.90 -4.85 -11.32
C THR A 204 -14.56 -5.36 -10.83
N ILE A 205 -14.51 -5.88 -9.60
CA ILE A 205 -13.27 -6.04 -8.86
C ILE A 205 -13.18 -7.41 -8.23
N VAL A 206 -11.99 -8.01 -8.31
CA VAL A 206 -11.56 -9.10 -7.42
C VAL A 206 -10.37 -8.60 -6.63
N LEU A 207 -10.56 -8.38 -5.33
CA LEU A 207 -9.56 -7.91 -4.39
C LEU A 207 -8.91 -9.10 -3.67
N LYS A 208 -7.58 -9.17 -3.67
CA LYS A 208 -6.79 -10.12 -2.88
C LYS A 208 -5.85 -9.36 -1.93
N PRO A 209 -6.12 -9.38 -0.62
CA PRO A 209 -5.17 -8.86 0.37
C PRO A 209 -3.94 -9.75 0.50
N ALA A 210 -2.89 -9.24 1.15
CA ALA A 210 -1.79 -10.06 1.60
C ALA A 210 -2.26 -11.09 2.64
N GLU A 211 -1.64 -12.25 2.65
CA GLU A 211 -1.99 -13.34 3.57
C GLU A 211 -1.79 -12.96 5.05
N GLN A 212 -0.89 -12.04 5.35
CA GLN A 212 -0.64 -11.57 6.71
C GLN A 212 -1.79 -10.73 7.27
N THR A 213 -2.49 -9.97 6.39
CA THR A 213 -3.46 -8.95 6.81
C THR A 213 -4.79 -9.05 6.05
N PRO A 214 -5.53 -10.16 6.18
CA PRO A 214 -6.76 -10.39 5.43
C PRO A 214 -8.00 -9.77 6.06
N LEU A 215 -7.98 -9.45 7.38
CA LEU A 215 -9.19 -9.18 8.16
C LEU A 215 -9.93 -7.93 7.68
N THR A 216 -9.23 -6.81 7.57
CA THR A 216 -9.86 -5.54 7.14
C THR A 216 -10.36 -5.59 5.71
N ALA A 217 -9.71 -6.33 4.80
CA ALA A 217 -10.16 -6.50 3.42
C ALA A 217 -11.46 -7.32 3.33
N LEU A 218 -11.58 -8.40 4.10
CA LEU A 218 -12.81 -9.19 4.20
C LEU A 218 -13.96 -8.32 4.74
N ARG A 219 -13.70 -7.60 5.85
CA ARG A 219 -14.71 -6.71 6.43
C ARG A 219 -15.10 -5.59 5.48
N PHE A 220 -14.16 -5.01 4.76
CA PHE A 220 -14.41 -3.98 3.75
C PHE A 220 -15.32 -4.49 2.61
N GLY A 221 -15.13 -5.73 2.17
CA GLY A 221 -16.04 -6.36 1.21
C GLY A 221 -17.46 -6.53 1.74
N GLU A 222 -17.61 -6.88 3.03
CA GLU A 222 -18.91 -6.97 3.70
C GLU A 222 -19.59 -5.60 3.79
N LEU A 223 -18.84 -4.58 4.22
CA LEU A 223 -19.35 -3.23 4.34
C LEU A 223 -19.76 -2.62 2.99
N ALA A 224 -19.11 -3.03 1.89
CA ALA A 224 -19.52 -2.62 0.56
C ALA A 224 -20.93 -3.12 0.20
N LEU A 225 -21.23 -4.39 0.54
CA LEU A 225 -22.59 -4.96 0.34
C LEU A 225 -23.61 -4.26 1.25
N GLU A 226 -23.27 -4.01 2.51
CA GLU A 226 -24.10 -3.26 3.46
C GLU A 226 -24.43 -1.85 2.95
N ALA A 227 -23.46 -1.19 2.33
CA ALA A 227 -23.60 0.12 1.72
C ALA A 227 -24.43 0.14 0.41
N GLY A 228 -24.80 -1.03 -0.12
CA GLY A 228 -25.58 -1.17 -1.34
C GLY A 228 -24.75 -1.21 -2.63
N ILE A 229 -23.46 -1.48 -2.56
CA ILE A 229 -22.68 -1.87 -3.74
C ILE A 229 -23.24 -3.21 -4.24
N PRO A 230 -23.64 -3.33 -5.52
CA PRO A 230 -24.31 -4.53 -6.00
C PRO A 230 -23.43 -5.78 -5.91
N GLU A 231 -24.09 -6.91 -5.69
CA GLU A 231 -23.45 -8.23 -5.63
C GLU A 231 -22.58 -8.49 -6.87
N GLY A 232 -21.35 -9.02 -6.65
CA GLY A 232 -20.38 -9.32 -7.70
C GLY A 232 -19.58 -8.12 -8.22
N VAL A 233 -19.90 -6.89 -7.81
CA VAL A 233 -19.12 -5.68 -8.18
C VAL A 233 -17.80 -5.62 -7.44
N LEU A 234 -17.80 -5.94 -6.15
CA LEU A 234 -16.59 -6.11 -5.35
C LEU A 234 -16.60 -7.53 -4.76
N ASN A 235 -15.60 -8.32 -5.14
CA ASN A 235 -15.37 -9.65 -4.59
C ASN A 235 -14.05 -9.64 -3.84
N VAL A 236 -13.99 -10.33 -2.70
CA VAL A 236 -12.78 -10.43 -1.88
C VAL A 236 -12.43 -11.90 -1.67
N ILE A 237 -11.24 -12.29 -2.09
CA ILE A 237 -10.67 -13.62 -1.88
C ILE A 237 -9.34 -13.52 -1.17
N THR A 238 -9.05 -14.48 -0.30
CA THR A 238 -7.83 -14.55 0.50
C THR A 238 -6.97 -15.73 0.09
N GLY A 239 -5.68 -15.64 0.29
CA GLY A 239 -4.68 -16.63 -0.08
C GLY A 239 -3.33 -15.95 -0.26
N ASP A 240 -2.32 -16.73 -0.60
CA ASP A 240 -0.94 -16.32 -0.75
C ASP A 240 -0.55 -15.91 -2.20
N GLY A 241 0.74 -16.08 -2.53
CA GLY A 241 1.29 -15.80 -3.86
C GLY A 241 0.71 -16.69 -4.96
N GLU A 242 0.31 -17.94 -4.67
CA GLU A 242 -0.29 -18.84 -5.67
C GLU A 242 -1.68 -18.35 -6.09
N THR A 243 -2.49 -17.92 -5.11
CA THR A 243 -3.80 -17.29 -5.38
C THR A 243 -3.62 -16.01 -6.22
N GLY A 244 -2.60 -15.19 -5.88
CA GLY A 244 -2.26 -13.99 -6.65
C GLY A 244 -1.86 -14.30 -8.09
N ALA A 245 -1.01 -15.30 -8.28
CA ALA A 245 -0.57 -15.76 -9.62
C ALA A 245 -1.74 -16.27 -10.46
N ALA A 246 -2.64 -17.08 -9.87
CA ALA A 246 -3.84 -17.57 -10.56
C ALA A 246 -4.75 -16.42 -11.00
N LEU A 247 -4.90 -15.38 -10.16
CA LEU A 247 -5.69 -14.19 -10.48
C LEU A 247 -5.04 -13.37 -11.62
N VAL A 248 -3.72 -13.21 -11.62
CA VAL A 248 -2.96 -12.51 -12.69
C VAL A 248 -3.09 -13.25 -14.03
N ASP A 249 -3.02 -14.57 -14.01
CA ASP A 249 -3.05 -15.42 -15.21
C ASP A 249 -4.47 -15.65 -15.76
N HIS A 250 -5.54 -15.35 -15.00
CA HIS A 250 -6.91 -15.63 -15.38
C HIS A 250 -7.35 -14.88 -16.65
N ALA A 251 -7.85 -15.59 -17.66
CA ALA A 251 -8.13 -15.02 -18.99
C ALA A 251 -9.17 -13.88 -19.00
N GLU A 252 -10.14 -13.91 -18.08
CA GLU A 252 -11.22 -12.93 -18.00
C GLU A 252 -10.88 -11.72 -17.12
N VAL A 253 -9.62 -11.56 -16.70
CA VAL A 253 -9.11 -10.34 -16.05
C VAL A 253 -8.57 -9.39 -17.10
N ASP A 254 -9.09 -8.17 -17.15
CA ASP A 254 -8.72 -7.13 -18.12
C ASP A 254 -7.60 -6.24 -17.59
N LYS A 255 -7.59 -5.97 -16.27
CA LYS A 255 -6.63 -5.10 -15.62
C LYS A 255 -6.09 -5.73 -14.34
N ILE A 256 -4.80 -5.50 -14.11
CA ILE A 256 -4.12 -5.85 -12.87
C ILE A 256 -3.65 -4.54 -12.20
N ALA A 257 -4.01 -4.37 -10.93
CA ALA A 257 -3.48 -3.31 -10.07
C ALA A 257 -2.75 -3.97 -8.89
N PHE A 258 -1.46 -3.78 -8.82
CA PHE A 258 -0.59 -4.42 -7.83
C PHE A 258 0.18 -3.38 -7.02
N THR A 259 0.24 -3.57 -5.71
CA THR A 259 1.20 -2.91 -4.84
C THR A 259 1.93 -3.96 -4.04
N GLY A 260 3.26 -3.92 -4.04
CA GLY A 260 4.10 -4.88 -3.33
C GLY A 260 5.58 -4.81 -3.69
N SER A 261 6.30 -5.93 -3.58
CA SER A 261 7.73 -5.95 -3.85
C SER A 261 8.06 -5.74 -5.34
N THR A 262 9.21 -5.12 -5.61
CA THR A 262 9.70 -4.90 -6.98
C THR A 262 9.92 -6.20 -7.75
N VAL A 263 10.33 -7.26 -7.06
CA VAL A 263 10.54 -8.59 -7.68
C VAL A 263 9.21 -9.13 -8.22
N VAL A 264 8.19 -9.20 -7.38
CA VAL A 264 6.85 -9.69 -7.78
C VAL A 264 6.22 -8.76 -8.83
N GLY A 265 6.41 -7.44 -8.70
CA GLY A 265 5.93 -6.47 -9.67
C GLY A 265 6.51 -6.69 -11.08
N ARG A 266 7.79 -7.04 -11.19
CA ARG A 266 8.43 -7.39 -12.48
C ARG A 266 7.80 -8.63 -13.10
N GLU A 267 7.56 -9.68 -12.32
CA GLU A 267 6.91 -10.91 -12.77
C GLU A 267 5.47 -10.65 -13.25
N ILE A 268 4.70 -9.87 -12.49
CA ILE A 268 3.34 -9.48 -12.87
C ILE A 268 3.37 -8.63 -14.15
N GLY A 269 4.30 -7.68 -14.27
CA GLY A 269 4.47 -6.86 -15.46
C GLY A 269 4.79 -7.69 -16.71
N GLU A 270 5.65 -8.71 -16.58
CA GLU A 270 5.96 -9.66 -17.67
C GLU A 270 4.71 -10.44 -18.10
N LYS A 271 3.97 -11.02 -17.15
CA LYS A 271 2.75 -11.78 -17.43
C LYS A 271 1.66 -10.91 -18.05
N ALA A 272 1.43 -9.71 -17.49
CA ALA A 272 0.45 -8.76 -18.01
C ALA A 272 0.81 -8.34 -19.44
N GLY A 273 2.08 -8.04 -19.72
CA GLY A 273 2.55 -7.68 -21.06
C GLY A 273 2.36 -8.78 -22.10
N ARG A 274 2.64 -10.04 -21.73
CA ARG A 274 2.38 -11.20 -22.61
C ARG A 274 0.90 -11.38 -22.93
N ALA A 275 0.01 -11.11 -21.96
CA ALA A 275 -1.44 -11.26 -22.12
C ALA A 275 -2.11 -9.97 -22.62
N LEU A 276 -1.36 -8.87 -22.84
CA LEU A 276 -1.85 -7.53 -23.21
C LEU A 276 -2.88 -6.95 -22.22
N LYS A 277 -2.81 -7.35 -20.95
CA LYS A 277 -3.64 -6.81 -19.89
C LYS A 277 -3.15 -5.41 -19.48
N ARG A 278 -4.07 -4.55 -19.09
CA ARG A 278 -3.72 -3.28 -18.46
C ARG A 278 -3.07 -3.54 -17.12
N VAL A 279 -2.00 -2.80 -16.78
CA VAL A 279 -1.31 -2.98 -15.50
C VAL A 279 -0.93 -1.65 -14.88
N THR A 280 -1.11 -1.54 -13.57
CA THR A 280 -0.48 -0.52 -12.72
C THR A 280 0.28 -1.23 -11.62
N LEU A 281 1.50 -0.76 -11.35
CA LEU A 281 2.42 -1.36 -10.39
C LEU A 281 2.93 -0.25 -9.46
N GLU A 282 2.69 -0.38 -8.17
CA GLU A 282 3.28 0.44 -7.13
C GLU A 282 4.22 -0.44 -6.31
N LEU A 283 5.51 -0.12 -6.37
CA LEU A 283 6.58 -1.01 -5.93
C LEU A 283 7.45 -0.34 -4.85
N GLY A 284 8.58 -0.97 -4.54
CA GLY A 284 9.48 -0.52 -3.50
C GLY A 284 10.13 0.84 -3.73
N GLY A 285 10.77 1.35 -2.69
CA GLY A 285 11.49 2.59 -2.70
C GLY A 285 12.75 2.58 -1.85
N LYS A 286 13.65 3.52 -2.12
CA LYS A 286 14.82 3.87 -1.29
C LYS A 286 14.92 5.38 -1.24
N SER A 287 13.91 5.99 -0.66
CA SER A 287 13.65 7.43 -0.78
C SER A 287 14.73 8.26 -0.07
N PRO A 288 15.33 9.25 -0.75
CA PRO A 288 16.23 10.20 -0.13
C PRO A 288 15.44 11.23 0.67
N ASN A 289 15.92 11.53 1.88
CA ASN A 289 15.47 12.60 2.73
C ASN A 289 16.65 13.55 2.96
N ILE A 290 16.54 14.83 2.58
CA ILE A 290 17.67 15.74 2.44
C ILE A 290 17.51 16.92 3.38
N ILE A 291 18.43 17.10 4.32
CA ILE A 291 18.46 18.26 5.23
C ILE A 291 19.52 19.24 4.72
N LEU A 292 19.07 20.43 4.29
CA LEU A 292 19.93 21.49 3.79
C LEU A 292 20.48 22.36 4.94
N PRO A 293 21.61 23.10 4.72
CA PRO A 293 22.29 23.82 5.78
C PRO A 293 21.47 24.93 6.45
N ASP A 294 20.41 25.41 5.82
CA ASP A 294 19.51 26.44 6.34
C ASP A 294 18.21 25.88 6.96
N ALA A 295 18.08 24.56 7.04
CA ALA A 295 16.88 23.90 7.55
C ALA A 295 16.62 24.26 9.03
N ASP A 296 15.34 24.27 9.39
CA ASP A 296 14.92 24.29 10.80
C ASP A 296 15.14 22.90 11.40
N LEU A 297 16.18 22.72 12.22
CA LEU A 297 16.57 21.43 12.72
C LEU A 297 15.53 20.80 13.65
N ASP A 298 14.80 21.59 14.42
CA ASP A 298 13.72 21.08 15.28
C ASP A 298 12.60 20.43 14.46
N VAL A 299 12.32 20.99 13.27
CA VAL A 299 11.32 20.47 12.34
C VAL A 299 11.90 19.32 11.53
N ALA A 300 13.11 19.47 11.00
CA ALA A 300 13.75 18.51 10.11
C ALA A 300 14.04 17.18 10.82
N VAL A 301 14.56 17.21 12.07
CA VAL A 301 14.85 16.00 12.86
C VAL A 301 13.55 15.24 13.18
N LYS A 302 12.49 15.93 13.60
CA LYS A 302 11.18 15.30 13.83
C LYS A 302 10.61 14.69 12.55
N GLY A 303 10.72 15.43 11.45
CA GLY A 303 10.27 14.96 10.16
C GLY A 303 11.09 13.78 9.64
N ALA A 304 12.41 13.79 9.79
CA ALA A 304 13.27 12.68 9.43
C ALA A 304 13.01 11.44 10.30
N TYR A 305 12.74 11.61 11.60
CA TYR A 305 12.30 10.52 12.46
C TYR A 305 10.99 9.90 11.97
N GLN A 306 9.99 10.72 11.68
CA GLN A 306 8.71 10.23 11.17
C GLN A 306 8.83 9.57 9.79
N ALA A 307 9.70 10.10 8.93
CA ALA A 307 9.90 9.59 7.57
C ALA A 307 10.32 8.13 7.53
N ILE A 308 11.02 7.63 8.55
CA ILE A 308 11.49 6.25 8.61
C ILE A 308 10.77 5.41 9.66
N TYR A 309 10.49 5.95 10.85
CA TYR A 309 9.97 5.11 11.94
C TYR A 309 8.44 5.04 11.99
N TYR A 310 7.73 5.83 11.16
CA TYR A 310 6.31 5.65 10.91
C TYR A 310 6.03 4.23 10.40
N ASN A 311 5.01 3.58 10.92
CA ASN A 311 4.64 2.20 10.61
C ASN A 311 5.82 1.21 10.71
N THR A 312 6.73 1.43 11.68
CA THR A 312 7.94 0.60 11.91
C THR A 312 8.85 0.52 10.67
N GLY A 313 8.89 1.58 9.86
CA GLY A 313 9.65 1.63 8.61
C GLY A 313 9.07 0.79 7.47
N GLN A 314 7.91 0.19 7.67
CA GLN A 314 7.22 -0.66 6.71
C GLN A 314 6.36 0.17 5.74
N ALA A 315 6.97 1.15 5.10
CA ALA A 315 6.34 2.04 4.12
C ALA A 315 7.19 2.13 2.86
N CYS A 316 6.56 2.00 1.70
CA CYS A 316 7.25 2.04 0.40
C CYS A 316 7.97 3.38 0.16
N ASN A 317 7.42 4.47 0.69
CA ASN A 317 7.98 5.81 0.61
C ASN A 317 8.89 6.18 1.79
N ALA A 318 9.25 5.25 2.68
CA ALA A 318 10.08 5.53 3.85
C ALA A 318 11.38 6.26 3.47
N GLY A 319 11.68 7.35 4.19
CA GLY A 319 12.89 8.17 3.97
C GLY A 319 14.14 7.49 4.54
N SER A 320 14.46 6.31 4.02
CA SER A 320 15.47 5.39 4.57
C SER A 320 16.91 5.78 4.27
N ARG A 321 17.15 6.73 3.35
CA ARG A 321 18.44 7.38 3.11
C ARG A 321 18.36 8.84 3.53
N LEU A 322 19.01 9.20 4.65
CA LEU A 322 19.04 10.57 5.13
C LEU A 322 20.37 11.23 4.70
N PHE A 323 20.26 12.23 3.83
CA PHE A 323 21.40 13.08 3.47
C PHE A 323 21.38 14.34 4.32
N VAL A 324 22.49 14.59 5.04
CA VAL A 324 22.63 15.76 5.92
C VAL A 324 23.85 16.56 5.50
N HIS A 325 23.69 17.88 5.35
CA HIS A 325 24.83 18.76 5.10
C HIS A 325 25.86 18.63 6.23
N ARG A 326 27.15 18.57 5.87
CA ARG A 326 28.23 18.25 6.81
C ARG A 326 28.26 19.15 8.03
N ASP A 327 27.95 20.45 7.88
CA ASP A 327 27.97 21.42 8.98
C ASP A 327 26.94 21.13 10.07
N GLN A 328 25.87 20.37 9.77
CA GLN A 328 24.78 20.07 10.70
C GLN A 328 24.70 18.58 11.05
N TYR A 329 25.65 17.78 10.52
CA TYR A 329 25.56 16.32 10.58
C TYR A 329 25.49 15.82 12.03
N ASP A 330 26.41 16.24 12.88
CA ASP A 330 26.50 15.78 14.27
C ASP A 330 25.27 16.18 15.10
N GLU A 331 24.74 17.38 14.89
CA GLU A 331 23.55 17.87 15.58
C GLU A 331 22.30 17.07 15.19
N VAL A 332 22.11 16.81 13.89
CA VAL A 332 21.00 16.00 13.37
C VAL A 332 21.10 14.55 13.86
N MET A 333 22.31 13.95 13.83
CA MET A 333 22.54 12.59 14.30
C MET A 333 22.24 12.45 15.79
N SER A 334 22.67 13.40 16.60
CA SER A 334 22.39 13.42 18.05
C SER A 334 20.88 13.52 18.32
N GLY A 335 20.19 14.42 17.62
CA GLY A 335 18.74 14.59 17.78
C GLY A 335 17.94 13.36 17.38
N LEU A 336 18.33 12.70 16.28
CA LEU A 336 17.71 11.47 15.84
C LEU A 336 17.96 10.29 16.79
N ALA A 337 19.18 10.14 17.28
CA ALA A 337 19.55 9.09 18.24
C ALA A 337 18.74 9.26 19.56
N GLU A 338 18.62 10.50 20.05
CA GLU A 338 17.82 10.78 21.23
C GLU A 338 16.33 10.47 21.02
N ALA A 339 15.78 10.84 19.87
CA ALA A 339 14.38 10.55 19.53
C ALA A 339 14.14 9.04 19.38
N ALA A 340 15.05 8.31 18.72
CA ALA A 340 14.98 6.87 18.54
C ALA A 340 15.03 6.12 19.88
N ALA A 341 15.91 6.52 20.80
CA ALA A 341 16.04 5.90 22.12
C ALA A 341 14.80 6.08 23.01
N LYS A 342 13.97 7.09 22.75
CA LYS A 342 12.74 7.39 23.51
C LYS A 342 11.50 6.66 22.95
N ALA A 343 11.60 5.97 21.82
CA ALA A 343 10.48 5.31 21.18
C ALA A 343 9.94 4.18 22.06
N ARG A 344 8.64 4.21 22.34
CA ARG A 344 7.96 3.13 23.08
C ARG A 344 7.47 2.07 22.13
N LEU A 345 8.15 0.90 22.16
CA LEU A 345 7.77 -0.29 21.44
C LEU A 345 6.73 -1.08 22.22
N GLY A 346 5.69 -1.55 21.55
CA GLY A 346 4.65 -2.34 22.19
C GLY A 346 3.59 -2.87 21.23
N PRO A 347 2.62 -3.64 21.72
CA PRO A 347 1.49 -4.10 20.93
C PRO A 347 0.72 -2.92 20.31
N GLY A 348 0.23 -3.10 19.08
CA GLY A 348 -0.48 -2.04 18.37
C GLY A 348 -1.75 -1.57 19.07
N LEU A 349 -2.46 -2.47 19.73
CA LEU A 349 -3.69 -2.15 20.48
C LEU A 349 -3.47 -1.35 21.78
N ASP A 350 -2.24 -1.26 22.28
CA ASP A 350 -1.91 -0.37 23.41
C ASP A 350 -1.81 1.07 22.92
N GLU A 351 -2.71 1.94 23.38
CA GLU A 351 -2.77 3.37 23.05
C GLU A 351 -1.47 4.13 23.35
N SER A 352 -0.64 3.62 24.25
CA SER A 352 0.65 4.21 24.61
C SER A 352 1.78 3.86 23.62
N THR A 353 1.59 2.84 22.78
CA THR A 353 2.59 2.38 21.82
C THR A 353 2.88 3.45 20.76
N GLN A 354 4.17 3.70 20.52
CA GLN A 354 4.62 4.63 19.50
C GLN A 354 5.08 3.90 18.22
N MET A 355 5.67 2.73 18.37
CA MET A 355 6.10 1.89 17.27
C MET A 355 5.71 0.43 17.56
N GLY A 356 4.98 -0.18 16.64
CA GLY A 356 4.54 -1.56 16.71
C GLY A 356 5.63 -2.57 16.30
N PRO A 357 5.27 -3.86 16.21
CA PRO A 357 6.15 -4.91 15.70
C PRO A 357 6.34 -4.81 14.18
N LEU A 358 7.26 -5.59 13.65
CA LEU A 358 7.30 -5.99 12.25
C LEU A 358 6.17 -7.00 11.97
N ILE A 359 5.77 -7.13 10.71
CA ILE A 359 4.60 -7.95 10.33
C ILE A 359 4.77 -9.45 10.59
N SER A 360 5.98 -9.98 10.52
CA SER A 360 6.23 -11.42 10.61
C SER A 360 7.65 -11.74 11.07
N ALA A 361 7.89 -12.99 11.46
CA ALA A 361 9.22 -13.50 11.76
C ALA A 361 10.18 -13.40 10.57
N GLU A 362 9.68 -13.63 9.36
CA GLU A 362 10.48 -13.50 8.13
C GLU A 362 10.94 -12.06 7.92
N GLN A 363 10.05 -11.09 8.17
CA GLN A 363 10.41 -9.67 8.05
C GLN A 363 11.38 -9.25 9.17
N GLU A 364 11.23 -9.77 10.38
CA GLU A 364 12.18 -9.55 11.46
C GLU A 364 13.56 -10.07 11.08
N GLU A 365 13.66 -11.31 10.60
CA GLU A 365 14.94 -11.90 10.17
C GLU A 365 15.57 -11.13 9.02
N ARG A 366 14.74 -10.70 8.04
CA ARG A 366 15.19 -9.83 6.95
C ARG A 366 15.79 -8.52 7.48
N VAL A 367 15.12 -7.82 8.38
CA VAL A 367 15.62 -6.56 8.95
C VAL A 367 16.90 -6.79 9.74
N ARG A 368 16.97 -7.85 10.54
CA ARG A 368 18.18 -8.22 11.31
C ARG A 368 19.36 -8.53 10.39
N SER A 369 19.13 -9.23 9.29
CA SER A 369 20.19 -9.53 8.31
C SER A 369 20.76 -8.25 7.68
N TYR A 370 19.93 -7.26 7.39
CA TYR A 370 20.41 -5.95 6.91
C TYR A 370 21.16 -5.17 7.99
N ILE A 371 20.73 -5.22 9.24
CA ILE A 371 21.46 -4.57 10.35
C ILE A 371 22.88 -5.19 10.47
N GLU A 372 22.99 -6.50 10.36
CA GLU A 372 24.29 -7.18 10.41
C GLU A 372 25.14 -6.88 9.16
N SER A 373 24.53 -6.82 7.97
CA SER A 373 25.22 -6.37 6.75
C SER A 373 25.81 -4.96 6.93
N GLY A 374 25.03 -4.02 7.47
CA GLY A 374 25.51 -2.68 7.75
C GLY A 374 26.72 -2.64 8.68
N ARG A 375 26.71 -3.43 9.76
CA ARG A 375 27.85 -3.57 10.68
C ARG A 375 29.07 -4.18 9.98
N SER A 376 28.89 -5.27 9.24
CA SER A 376 29.98 -6.00 8.59
C SER A 376 30.60 -5.24 7.42
N GLU A 377 29.81 -4.40 6.74
CA GLU A 377 30.28 -3.54 5.65
C GLU A 377 30.91 -2.22 6.14
N GLY A 378 30.95 -1.99 7.47
CA GLY A 378 31.67 -0.87 8.08
C GLY A 378 30.85 0.39 8.30
N ALA A 379 29.52 0.33 8.24
CA ALA A 379 28.67 1.42 8.72
C ALA A 379 28.73 1.50 10.25
N GLU A 380 28.79 2.71 10.79
CA GLU A 380 28.75 2.95 12.24
C GLU A 380 27.31 2.85 12.74
N LEU A 381 27.05 1.91 13.65
CA LEU A 381 25.78 1.83 14.36
C LEU A 381 25.72 2.90 15.46
N VAL A 382 24.89 3.92 15.30
CA VAL A 382 24.73 5.04 16.23
C VAL A 382 23.78 4.69 17.37
N THR A 383 22.65 4.04 17.07
CA THR A 383 21.68 3.59 18.08
C THR A 383 20.79 2.45 17.55
N GLY A 384 20.18 1.70 18.45
CA GLY A 384 19.29 0.58 18.13
C GLY A 384 20.07 -0.67 17.67
N GLY A 385 19.49 -1.39 16.73
CA GLY A 385 20.12 -2.57 16.11
C GLY A 385 19.86 -3.88 16.82
N ASN A 386 18.97 -3.89 17.82
CA ASN A 386 18.59 -5.10 18.53
C ASN A 386 17.14 -5.49 18.23
N ALA A 387 16.88 -6.78 18.16
CA ALA A 387 15.55 -7.32 18.31
C ALA A 387 15.22 -7.41 19.81
N ARG A 388 13.94 -7.24 20.16
CA ARG A 388 13.48 -7.41 21.54
C ARG A 388 13.28 -8.89 21.82
N ASP A 389 13.82 -9.36 22.95
CA ASP A 389 13.56 -10.70 23.43
C ASP A 389 12.08 -10.85 23.87
N GLY A 390 11.49 -12.01 23.60
CA GLY A 390 10.15 -12.33 24.04
C GLY A 390 9.16 -12.64 22.92
N GLU A 391 7.86 -12.40 23.16
CA GLU A 391 6.81 -12.60 22.16
C GLU A 391 6.79 -11.44 21.13
N GLY A 392 6.38 -11.75 19.90
CA GLY A 392 6.24 -10.78 18.80
C GLY A 392 7.55 -10.40 18.14
N TRP A 393 7.44 -9.67 17.04
CA TRP A 393 8.56 -9.38 16.13
C TRP A 393 9.00 -7.91 16.21
N PHE A 394 9.65 -7.55 17.31
CA PHE A 394 10.05 -6.18 17.60
C PHE A 394 11.52 -5.93 17.33
N VAL A 395 11.82 -4.89 16.54
CA VAL A 395 13.16 -4.38 16.29
C VAL A 395 13.23 -2.92 16.70
N GLU A 396 14.30 -2.53 17.40
CA GLU A 396 14.51 -1.15 17.82
C GLU A 396 14.68 -0.19 16.63
N PRO A 397 14.23 1.08 16.76
CA PRO A 397 14.60 2.12 15.81
C PRO A 397 16.12 2.17 15.66
N THR A 398 16.60 1.91 14.45
CA THR A 398 18.02 1.71 14.16
C THR A 398 18.54 2.83 13.28
N LEU A 399 19.65 3.45 13.68
CA LEU A 399 20.33 4.53 12.98
C LEU A 399 21.77 4.15 12.69
N PHE A 400 22.14 4.16 11.41
CA PHE A 400 23.52 4.04 10.94
C PHE A 400 24.05 5.37 10.42
N SER A 401 25.33 5.64 10.68
CA SER A 401 26.15 6.65 10.02
C SER A 401 27.05 5.98 8.98
N ALA A 402 27.07 6.49 7.76
CA ALA A 402 27.89 5.94 6.68
C ALA A 402 28.43 7.05 5.77
N THR A 403 29.53 6.77 5.08
CA THR A 403 30.12 7.66 4.07
C THR A 403 30.16 7.05 2.67
N ASP A 404 29.85 5.75 2.57
CA ASP A 404 29.80 5.02 1.30
C ASP A 404 28.34 4.74 0.90
N ASP A 405 27.93 5.27 -0.23
CA ASP A 405 26.59 5.06 -0.81
C ASP A 405 26.38 3.65 -1.36
N ASN A 406 27.45 2.83 -1.48
CA ASN A 406 27.38 1.49 -2.06
C ASN A 406 27.09 0.39 -1.03
N LEU A 407 27.04 0.72 0.25
CA LEU A 407 26.66 -0.23 1.28
C LEU A 407 25.27 -0.83 0.97
N THR A 408 25.10 -2.12 1.22
CA THR A 408 23.83 -2.83 1.00
C THR A 408 22.67 -2.11 1.67
N ILE A 409 22.86 -1.64 2.91
CA ILE A 409 21.83 -0.89 3.66
C ILE A 409 21.49 0.48 3.05
N ALA A 410 22.37 1.07 2.23
CA ALA A 410 22.13 2.33 1.52
C ALA A 410 21.51 2.12 0.13
N ARG A 411 21.65 0.93 -0.46
CA ARG A 411 21.18 0.60 -1.82
C ARG A 411 19.85 -0.13 -1.85
N GLU A 412 19.64 -1.09 -0.96
CA GLU A 412 18.50 -1.99 -0.99
C GLU A 412 17.36 -1.55 -0.05
N GLU A 413 16.13 -1.87 -0.41
CA GLU A 413 14.94 -1.64 0.41
C GLU A 413 14.91 -2.64 1.57
N ILE A 414 15.04 -2.15 2.80
CA ILE A 414 15.01 -2.97 4.02
C ILE A 414 13.57 -3.27 4.44
N PHE A 415 12.69 -2.27 4.34
CA PHE A 415 11.29 -2.30 4.74
C PHE A 415 11.12 -2.55 6.25
N GLY A 416 11.89 -1.82 7.04
CA GLY A 416 11.95 -1.90 8.50
C GLY A 416 12.53 -0.64 9.12
N PRO A 417 12.64 -0.55 10.46
CA PRO A 417 12.99 0.67 11.16
C PRO A 417 14.51 0.96 11.14
N VAL A 418 15.09 1.01 9.95
CA VAL A 418 16.53 1.19 9.73
C VAL A 418 16.79 2.41 8.86
N LEU A 419 17.45 3.42 9.41
CA LEU A 419 17.86 4.65 8.76
C LEU A 419 19.37 4.65 8.52
N VAL A 420 19.78 5.04 7.30
CA VAL A 420 21.18 5.28 6.96
C VAL A 420 21.37 6.77 6.71
N ALA A 421 22.20 7.42 7.51
CA ALA A 421 22.57 8.82 7.37
C ALA A 421 23.90 8.97 6.63
N LEU A 422 23.95 9.90 5.69
CA LEU A 422 25.04 10.12 4.74
C LEU A 422 25.37 11.62 4.69
N PRO A 423 26.61 12.05 5.01
CA PRO A 423 26.99 13.46 4.90
C PRO A 423 27.16 13.85 3.43
N TYR A 424 26.89 15.14 3.12
CA TYR A 424 27.17 15.73 1.81
C TYR A 424 27.66 17.17 1.95
N ASP A 425 28.26 17.72 0.87
CA ASP A 425 28.89 19.04 0.89
C ASP A 425 28.24 20.07 -0.07
N SER A 426 27.52 19.62 -1.09
CA SER A 426 26.89 20.55 -2.06
C SER A 426 25.55 20.03 -2.61
N ILE A 427 24.73 20.93 -3.13
CA ILE A 427 23.41 20.60 -3.70
C ILE A 427 23.55 19.73 -4.95
N GLU A 428 24.55 19.98 -5.79
CA GLU A 428 24.82 19.21 -7.00
C GLU A 428 25.25 17.77 -6.65
N GLU A 429 26.05 17.64 -5.60
CA GLU A 429 26.47 16.32 -5.08
C GLU A 429 25.27 15.54 -4.57
N VAL A 430 24.47 16.13 -3.64
CA VAL A 430 23.36 15.40 -3.04
C VAL A 430 22.28 15.07 -4.07
N ALA A 431 22.00 15.94 -5.03
CA ALA A 431 21.05 15.65 -6.11
C ALA A 431 21.47 14.43 -6.94
N ARG A 432 22.77 14.36 -7.29
CA ARG A 432 23.35 13.22 -8.03
C ARG A 432 23.23 11.93 -7.20
N ARG A 433 23.68 11.94 -5.93
CA ARG A 433 23.70 10.79 -5.02
C ARG A 433 22.27 10.33 -4.68
N ALA A 434 21.33 11.25 -4.47
CA ALA A 434 19.91 10.97 -4.23
C ALA A 434 19.29 10.19 -5.40
N ASN A 435 19.65 10.55 -6.64
CA ASN A 435 19.17 9.89 -7.86
C ASN A 435 19.89 8.57 -8.19
N ASP A 436 21.05 8.29 -7.58
CA ASP A 436 21.83 7.08 -7.85
C ASP A 436 21.25 5.86 -7.09
N THR A 437 20.12 5.42 -7.53
CA THR A 437 19.37 4.25 -7.07
C THR A 437 18.49 3.74 -8.21
N GLU A 438 18.14 2.47 -8.20
CA GLU A 438 17.14 1.93 -9.13
C GLU A 438 15.72 2.44 -8.85
N TYR A 439 15.46 2.93 -7.66
CA TYR A 439 14.16 3.43 -7.20
C TYR A 439 13.91 4.89 -7.54
N GLY A 440 12.67 5.30 -7.40
CA GLY A 440 12.23 6.68 -7.61
C GLY A 440 10.79 6.89 -7.14
N LEU A 441 10.41 6.35 -5.96
CA LEU A 441 9.06 6.51 -5.45
C LEU A 441 8.86 7.91 -4.88
N ALA A 442 9.63 8.28 -3.87
CA ALA A 442 9.48 9.55 -3.18
C ALA A 442 10.84 10.17 -2.84
N ALA A 443 10.82 11.45 -2.50
CA ALA A 443 11.93 12.20 -1.93
C ALA A 443 11.40 13.30 -1.01
N GLY A 444 12.22 13.75 -0.06
CA GLY A 444 11.90 14.90 0.76
C GLY A 444 13.10 15.79 0.98
N LEU A 445 12.83 17.07 1.28
CA LEU A 445 13.88 18.03 1.57
C LEU A 445 13.42 19.08 2.60
N TRP A 446 14.37 19.56 3.38
CA TRP A 446 14.15 20.52 4.47
C TRP A 446 15.03 21.73 4.26
N THR A 447 14.43 22.90 4.07
CA THR A 447 15.12 24.19 3.83
C THR A 447 14.19 25.35 4.10
N ARG A 448 14.75 26.52 4.41
CA ARG A 448 14.02 27.80 4.48
C ARG A 448 14.09 28.58 3.18
N ASP A 449 14.99 28.21 2.26
CA ASP A 449 15.12 28.87 0.95
C ASP A 449 14.20 28.22 -0.10
N ILE A 450 13.12 28.90 -0.43
CA ILE A 450 12.13 28.45 -1.40
C ILE A 450 12.74 28.26 -2.81
N ALA A 451 13.71 29.09 -3.21
CA ALA A 451 14.34 28.99 -4.52
C ALA A 451 15.17 27.69 -4.64
N THR A 452 15.95 27.39 -3.61
CA THR A 452 16.72 26.16 -3.52
C THR A 452 15.79 24.93 -3.44
N ALA A 453 14.70 25.02 -2.67
CA ALA A 453 13.69 23.96 -2.59
C ALA A 453 13.16 23.55 -3.97
N HIS A 454 12.70 24.50 -4.78
CA HIS A 454 12.17 24.22 -6.12
C HIS A 454 13.24 23.77 -7.11
N LYS A 455 14.46 24.32 -7.03
CA LYS A 455 15.58 23.87 -7.88
C LYS A 455 15.96 22.42 -7.59
N LEU A 456 16.10 22.06 -6.30
CA LEU A 456 16.42 20.70 -5.92
C LEU A 456 15.29 19.72 -6.25
N ALA A 457 14.04 20.09 -6.00
CA ALA A 457 12.88 19.29 -6.39
C ALA A 457 12.87 18.97 -7.88
N ALA A 458 13.24 19.94 -8.75
CA ALA A 458 13.31 19.71 -10.19
C ALA A 458 14.46 18.76 -10.60
N LEU A 459 15.49 18.60 -9.80
CA LEU A 459 16.62 17.72 -10.05
C LEU A 459 16.37 16.28 -9.58
N LEU A 460 15.47 16.08 -8.61
CA LEU A 460 15.18 14.76 -8.04
C LEU A 460 14.25 13.94 -8.94
N ARG A 461 14.59 12.69 -9.19
CA ARG A 461 13.84 11.76 -10.03
C ARG A 461 12.98 10.83 -9.18
N ALA A 462 11.93 11.40 -8.59
CA ALA A 462 10.95 10.72 -7.76
C ALA A 462 9.53 11.15 -8.17
N GLY A 463 8.55 10.29 -7.89
CA GLY A 463 7.15 10.57 -8.19
C GLY A 463 6.56 11.61 -7.27
N ASP A 464 6.86 11.51 -5.97
CA ASP A 464 6.45 12.47 -4.94
C ASP A 464 7.66 13.18 -4.35
N ILE A 465 7.55 14.49 -4.17
CA ILE A 465 8.59 15.30 -3.52
C ILE A 465 7.96 16.19 -2.46
N TRP A 466 8.37 16.00 -1.22
CA TRP A 466 7.91 16.78 -0.08
C TRP A 466 8.94 17.83 0.32
N ILE A 467 8.48 19.05 0.58
CA ILE A 467 9.29 20.17 1.05
C ILE A 467 8.80 20.55 2.44
N ASN A 468 9.68 20.47 3.44
CA ASN A 468 9.40 20.77 4.85
C ASN A 468 8.23 19.95 5.46
N THR A 469 7.97 18.78 4.92
CA THR A 469 7.00 17.79 5.38
C THR A 469 7.40 16.40 4.88
N TRP A 470 6.74 15.35 5.36
CA TRP A 470 6.90 13.98 4.87
C TRP A 470 5.56 13.26 4.84
N SER A 471 5.33 12.45 3.81
CA SER A 471 4.10 11.63 3.62
C SER A 471 2.79 12.43 3.69
N ALA A 472 2.82 13.73 3.41
CA ALA A 472 1.58 14.46 3.17
C ALA A 472 0.91 13.86 1.92
N GLY A 473 -0.33 13.40 2.07
CA GLY A 473 -1.07 12.73 1.00
C GLY A 473 -2.51 13.21 0.95
N ASP A 474 -3.07 13.24 -0.26
CA ASP A 474 -4.46 13.58 -0.52
C ASP A 474 -4.96 12.72 -1.68
N PRO A 475 -6.21 12.21 -1.66
CA PRO A 475 -6.76 11.43 -2.77
C PRO A 475 -6.74 12.14 -4.13
N ALA A 476 -6.62 13.47 -4.16
CA ALA A 476 -6.54 14.26 -5.37
C ALA A 476 -5.13 14.38 -5.95
N ALA A 477 -4.09 14.09 -5.15
CA ALA A 477 -2.71 14.17 -5.58
C ALA A 477 -2.25 12.83 -6.16
N PRO A 478 -1.81 12.77 -7.43
CA PRO A 478 -1.30 11.53 -8.02
C PRO A 478 -0.12 10.98 -7.22
N PHE A 479 -0.13 9.68 -6.95
CA PHE A 479 0.94 8.95 -6.27
C PHE A 479 1.50 7.87 -7.18
N GLY A 480 2.83 7.67 -7.16
CA GLY A 480 3.48 6.57 -7.88
C GLY A 480 4.89 6.85 -8.33
N GLY A 481 5.65 5.77 -8.55
CA GLY A 481 7.09 5.82 -8.72
C GLY A 481 7.59 6.11 -10.13
N PHE A 482 8.85 6.57 -10.18
CA PHE A 482 9.71 6.55 -11.36
C PHE A 482 10.56 5.27 -11.32
N LYS A 483 11.22 4.94 -12.43
CA LYS A 483 12.18 3.83 -12.54
C LYS A 483 11.59 2.49 -12.04
N ALA A 484 12.31 1.75 -11.18
CA ALA A 484 11.87 0.46 -10.65
C ALA A 484 10.80 0.56 -9.54
N SER A 485 10.39 1.77 -9.15
CA SER A 485 9.33 1.95 -8.15
C SER A 485 7.91 1.83 -8.71
N GLY A 486 7.75 1.68 -10.03
CA GLY A 486 6.43 1.34 -10.55
C GLY A 486 6.11 1.84 -11.95
N VAL A 487 4.88 1.53 -12.37
CA VAL A 487 4.30 1.89 -13.67
C VAL A 487 2.87 2.36 -13.45
N GLY A 488 2.55 3.54 -13.97
CA GLY A 488 1.24 4.17 -13.75
C GLY A 488 1.23 5.09 -12.55
N ARG A 489 0.05 5.50 -12.14
CA ARG A 489 -0.21 6.30 -10.94
C ARG A 489 -1.47 5.81 -10.25
N GLU A 490 -1.49 5.96 -8.94
CA GLU A 490 -2.68 5.88 -8.12
C GLU A 490 -3.09 7.30 -7.68
N HIS A 491 -4.28 7.47 -7.15
CA HIS A 491 -4.87 8.76 -6.80
C HIS A 491 -5.08 9.71 -8.00
N GLY A 492 -5.68 10.86 -7.70
CA GLY A 492 -5.93 11.87 -8.69
C GLY A 492 -6.77 11.39 -9.87
N ARG A 493 -6.75 12.20 -10.91
CA ARG A 493 -7.35 11.85 -12.19
C ARG A 493 -6.60 10.70 -12.88
N GLU A 494 -5.30 10.65 -12.71
CA GLU A 494 -4.41 9.64 -13.29
C GLU A 494 -4.75 8.24 -12.80
N GLY A 495 -5.05 8.10 -11.51
CA GLY A 495 -5.51 6.85 -10.92
C GLY A 495 -6.85 6.38 -11.49
N LEU A 496 -7.79 7.30 -11.73
CA LEU A 496 -9.04 6.98 -12.39
C LEU A 496 -8.84 6.56 -13.85
N GLU A 497 -8.02 7.30 -14.60
CA GLU A 497 -7.77 7.06 -16.03
C GLU A 497 -7.14 5.70 -16.29
N ALA A 498 -6.42 5.14 -15.29
CA ALA A 498 -5.89 3.78 -15.36
C ALA A 498 -6.97 2.67 -15.43
N TYR A 499 -8.23 3.00 -15.11
CA TYR A 499 -9.39 2.08 -15.19
C TYR A 499 -10.34 2.39 -16.33
N LEU A 500 -9.94 3.27 -17.25
CA LEU A 500 -10.76 3.73 -18.37
C LEU A 500 -10.09 3.46 -19.72
N GLU A 501 -10.91 3.13 -20.73
CA GLU A 501 -10.50 3.02 -22.13
C GLU A 501 -11.13 4.11 -22.97
N ASN A 502 -10.37 4.68 -23.89
CA ASN A 502 -10.88 5.65 -24.86
C ASN A 502 -11.43 4.92 -26.10
N LYS A 503 -12.70 5.16 -26.41
CA LYS A 503 -13.34 4.71 -27.65
C LYS A 503 -13.61 5.94 -28.53
N THR A 504 -13.13 5.91 -29.78
CA THR A 504 -13.44 6.96 -30.77
C THR A 504 -14.62 6.52 -31.64
N VAL A 505 -15.61 7.40 -31.79
CA VAL A 505 -16.82 7.18 -32.57
C VAL A 505 -16.86 8.17 -33.74
N TRP A 506 -17.00 7.66 -34.94
CA TRP A 506 -17.13 8.43 -36.16
C TRP A 506 -18.56 8.31 -36.69
N VAL A 507 -19.18 9.43 -36.99
CA VAL A 507 -20.54 9.49 -37.58
C VAL A 507 -20.46 10.25 -38.90
N ASN A 508 -20.82 9.56 -39.98
CA ASN A 508 -21.02 10.20 -41.27
C ASN A 508 -22.36 10.94 -41.24
N LEU A 509 -22.35 12.21 -41.61
CA LEU A 509 -23.52 13.09 -41.62
C LEU A 509 -24.14 13.27 -43.03
N ASP A 510 -23.59 12.58 -44.06
CA ASP A 510 -24.14 12.55 -45.40
C ASP A 510 -25.43 11.70 -45.50
#